data_f0afa543d4a28f9be97fee921d34c065
#
_entry.id   f0afa543d4a28f9be97fee921d34c065
#
_cell.length_a   1.000
_cell.length_b   1.000
_cell.length_c   1.000
_cell.angle_alpha   90.00
_cell.angle_beta   90.00
_cell.angle_gamma   90.00
#
_symmetry.space_group_name_H-M   'P 1'
#
loop_
_entity.id
_entity.type
_entity.pdbx_description
1 polymer ?
#
loop_
_entity_poly.entity_id
_entity_poly.type
_entity_poly.pdbx_seq_one_letter_code
_entity_poly.pdbx_strand_id
1 'polypeptide(L)'
;MKRASLSLAMATLLMSSAVLAAAPAVTESMKAAVADSGRPEADTKRDENRKPAEMLAFAGITPGKVVVDLLPGGGYFTRIFAKAVGPNGRVYAYFGTQYDERLKSQGRDPDNLMADLKRTYKNLGVIHGPLTGFVTPQPVDVVWTSLNYHDIHNRSYNMDIHDVNKAIFKSLKPGGFYVILDHTAAESAGDDVTETLHRIKVSTVKKEAEAAGFRLVAEGDALHHPGDDGTKRVFENDIRGKTNQFMLKFQKPRR
;
A
#
# COMPACT_ATOMS: atom_id res chain seq x y z
N MET A 1 19.00 66.34 1.18
CA MET A 1 18.15 65.38 1.94
C MET A 1 17.50 64.43 0.92
N LYS A 2 18.08 63.22 0.77
CA LYS A 2 17.53 62.18 -0.14
C LYS A 2 16.71 61.23 0.70
N ARG A 3 15.39 61.14 0.42
CA ARG A 3 14.45 60.17 1.04
C ARG A 3 14.62 58.84 0.33
N ALA A 4 15.07 57.80 1.04
CA ALA A 4 15.05 56.44 0.57
C ALA A 4 13.68 55.81 0.82
N SER A 5 12.99 55.41 -0.24
CA SER A 5 11.74 54.69 -0.15
C SER A 5 12.05 53.15 -0.03
N LEU A 6 11.66 52.58 1.09
CA LEU A 6 11.76 51.15 1.36
C LEU A 6 10.49 50.47 0.81
N SER A 7 10.63 49.72 -0.29
CA SER A 7 9.51 48.93 -0.83
C SER A 7 9.51 47.58 -0.11
N LEU A 8 8.47 47.35 0.68
CA LEU A 8 8.22 46.08 1.38
C LEU A 8 7.50 45.13 0.39
N ALA A 9 8.23 44.16 -0.17
CA ALA A 9 7.63 43.10 -0.99
C ALA A 9 6.96 42.07 -0.08
N MET A 10 5.65 42.08 -0.06
CA MET A 10 4.82 41.11 0.68
C MET A 10 4.70 39.83 -0.17
N ALA A 11 5.46 38.79 0.17
CA ALA A 11 5.35 37.48 -0.44
C ALA A 11 4.09 36.77 0.10
N THR A 12 3.02 36.73 -0.69
CA THR A 12 1.82 35.95 -0.41
C THR A 12 2.11 34.47 -0.62
N LEU A 13 2.24 33.74 0.49
CA LEU A 13 2.33 32.28 0.50
C LEU A 13 0.94 31.71 0.19
N LEU A 14 0.71 31.30 -1.06
CA LEU A 14 -0.49 30.55 -1.46
C LEU A 14 -0.43 29.16 -0.85
N MET A 15 -1.03 28.97 0.31
CA MET A 15 -1.35 27.64 0.85
C MET A 15 -2.42 27.01 -0.05
N SER A 16 -2.01 26.16 -0.96
CA SER A 16 -2.92 25.30 -1.73
C SER A 16 -3.49 24.24 -0.80
N SER A 17 -4.70 24.46 -0.31
CA SER A 17 -5.49 23.44 0.39
C SER A 17 -5.77 22.31 -0.59
N ALA A 18 -5.11 21.17 -0.43
CA ALA A 18 -5.44 19.95 -1.17
C ALA A 18 -6.86 19.55 -0.77
N VAL A 19 -7.82 19.75 -1.68
CA VAL A 19 -9.16 19.17 -1.55
C VAL A 19 -8.98 17.67 -1.70
N LEU A 20 -9.13 16.92 -0.60
CA LEU A 20 -9.18 15.46 -0.67
C LEU A 20 -10.38 15.09 -1.56
N ALA A 21 -10.09 14.45 -2.70
CA ALA A 21 -11.13 13.98 -3.59
C ALA A 21 -11.93 12.87 -2.91
N ALA A 22 -13.25 12.89 -3.05
CA ALA A 22 -14.10 11.79 -2.58
C ALA A 22 -13.61 10.45 -3.15
N ALA A 23 -13.74 9.38 -2.35
CA ALA A 23 -13.36 8.05 -2.80
C ALA A 23 -14.09 7.69 -4.11
N PRO A 24 -13.41 7.18 -5.13
CA PRO A 24 -14.06 6.80 -6.39
C PRO A 24 -15.13 5.74 -6.15
N ALA A 25 -16.23 5.83 -6.90
CA ALA A 25 -17.32 4.85 -6.80
C ALA A 25 -16.86 3.43 -7.20
N VAL A 26 -17.34 2.44 -6.47
CA VAL A 26 -17.14 1.03 -6.81
C VAL A 26 -17.92 0.71 -8.10
N THR A 27 -17.22 0.21 -9.11
CA THR A 27 -17.80 -0.15 -10.41
C THR A 27 -18.27 -1.62 -10.45
N GLU A 28 -19.12 -1.97 -11.40
CA GLU A 28 -19.56 -3.37 -11.60
C GLU A 28 -18.38 -4.29 -11.95
N SER A 29 -17.38 -3.79 -12.69
CA SER A 29 -16.17 -4.58 -12.98
C SER A 29 -15.34 -4.89 -11.73
N MET A 30 -15.29 -3.98 -10.77
CA MET A 30 -14.62 -4.21 -9.47
C MET A 30 -15.38 -5.24 -8.63
N LYS A 31 -16.72 -5.16 -8.58
CA LYS A 31 -17.57 -6.16 -7.92
C LYS A 31 -17.39 -7.54 -8.55
N ALA A 32 -17.38 -7.62 -9.88
CA ALA A 32 -17.15 -8.87 -10.61
C ALA A 32 -15.75 -9.47 -10.34
N ALA A 33 -14.72 -8.64 -10.19
CA ALA A 33 -13.38 -9.12 -9.82
C ALA A 33 -13.35 -9.70 -8.40
N VAL A 34 -14.09 -9.13 -7.47
CA VAL A 34 -14.24 -9.65 -6.10
C VAL A 34 -15.07 -10.92 -6.06
N ALA A 35 -16.13 -11.01 -6.87
CA ALA A 35 -17.02 -12.16 -6.95
C ALA A 35 -16.44 -13.34 -7.77
N ASP A 36 -15.17 -13.29 -8.20
CA ASP A 36 -14.56 -14.35 -8.99
C ASP A 36 -14.61 -15.70 -8.25
N SER A 37 -15.30 -16.68 -8.85
CA SER A 37 -15.48 -18.03 -8.29
C SER A 37 -14.18 -18.84 -8.16
N GLY A 38 -13.09 -18.40 -8.81
CA GLY A 38 -11.76 -18.97 -8.67
C GLY A 38 -11.06 -18.58 -7.36
N ARG A 39 -11.64 -17.69 -6.54
CA ARG A 39 -11.09 -17.31 -5.25
C ARG A 39 -11.36 -18.38 -4.18
N PRO A 40 -10.34 -18.74 -3.35
CA PRO A 40 -10.54 -19.67 -2.25
C PRO A 40 -11.56 -19.16 -1.22
N GLU A 41 -12.34 -20.05 -0.63
CA GLU A 41 -13.28 -19.73 0.44
C GLU A 41 -12.61 -19.03 1.63
N ALA A 42 -11.37 -19.43 1.96
CA ALA A 42 -10.55 -18.78 2.99
C ALA A 42 -10.27 -17.29 2.68
N ASP A 43 -10.27 -16.88 1.42
CA ASP A 43 -10.14 -15.49 1.01
C ASP A 43 -11.49 -14.77 1.10
N THR A 44 -12.56 -15.35 0.55
CA THR A 44 -13.88 -14.70 0.50
C THR A 44 -14.48 -14.47 1.89
N LYS A 45 -14.22 -15.35 2.87
CA LYS A 45 -14.58 -15.14 4.28
C LYS A 45 -13.98 -13.89 4.92
N ARG A 46 -12.92 -13.32 4.33
CA ARG A 46 -12.27 -12.10 4.84
C ARG A 46 -12.78 -10.82 4.16
N ASP A 47 -13.61 -10.94 3.13
CA ASP A 47 -14.04 -9.79 2.31
C ASP A 47 -14.82 -8.75 3.12
N GLU A 48 -15.66 -9.18 4.04
CA GLU A 48 -16.42 -8.30 4.93
C GLU A 48 -15.51 -7.31 5.68
N ASN A 49 -14.38 -7.81 6.23
CA ASN A 49 -13.43 -7.01 6.98
C ASN A 49 -12.38 -6.32 6.11
N ARG A 50 -12.19 -6.77 4.85
CA ARG A 50 -11.16 -6.24 3.95
C ARG A 50 -11.69 -5.33 2.85
N LYS A 51 -13.01 -5.33 2.65
CA LYS A 51 -13.75 -4.48 1.71
C LYS A 51 -13.06 -4.32 0.35
N PRO A 52 -12.76 -5.45 -0.35
CA PRO A 52 -11.86 -5.44 -1.50
C PRO A 52 -12.34 -4.61 -2.69
N ALA A 53 -13.64 -4.44 -2.89
CA ALA A 53 -14.17 -3.60 -3.96
C ALA A 53 -13.87 -2.12 -3.71
N GLU A 54 -14.03 -1.67 -2.47
CA GLU A 54 -13.67 -0.32 -2.02
C GLU A 54 -12.15 -0.09 -2.13
N MET A 55 -11.35 -1.13 -1.85
CA MET A 55 -9.89 -1.08 -2.01
C MET A 55 -9.48 -0.89 -3.46
N LEU A 56 -10.13 -1.60 -4.41
CA LEU A 56 -9.91 -1.41 -5.85
C LEU A 56 -10.24 0.02 -6.28
N ALA A 57 -11.38 0.55 -5.81
CA ALA A 57 -11.84 1.90 -6.13
C ALA A 57 -10.87 2.94 -5.56
N PHE A 58 -10.50 2.82 -4.27
CA PHE A 58 -9.56 3.72 -3.62
C PHE A 58 -8.20 3.73 -4.32
N ALA A 59 -7.65 2.56 -4.63
CA ALA A 59 -6.37 2.45 -5.32
C ALA A 59 -6.43 2.94 -6.78
N GLY A 60 -7.60 2.96 -7.40
CA GLY A 60 -7.78 3.29 -8.82
C GLY A 60 -7.31 2.15 -9.73
N ILE A 61 -7.49 0.91 -9.28
CA ILE A 61 -7.14 -0.30 -10.05
C ILE A 61 -8.29 -0.61 -11.00
N THR A 62 -8.03 -0.44 -12.30
CA THR A 62 -9.00 -0.59 -13.38
C THR A 62 -8.41 -1.45 -14.52
N PRO A 63 -9.21 -1.91 -15.50
CA PRO A 63 -8.71 -2.67 -16.63
C PRO A 63 -7.52 -2.00 -17.34
N GLY A 64 -6.53 -2.80 -17.73
CA GLY A 64 -5.33 -2.35 -18.43
C GLY A 64 -4.21 -1.78 -17.55
N LYS A 65 -4.42 -1.63 -16.25
CA LYS A 65 -3.40 -1.12 -15.32
C LYS A 65 -2.28 -2.13 -15.08
N VAL A 66 -1.07 -1.59 -14.79
CA VAL A 66 0.07 -2.35 -14.30
C VAL A 66 0.20 -2.10 -12.80
N VAL A 67 0.04 -3.15 -12.01
CA VAL A 67 -0.07 -3.07 -10.54
C VAL A 67 1.01 -3.94 -9.90
N VAL A 68 1.62 -3.46 -8.83
CA VAL A 68 2.44 -4.28 -7.93
C VAL A 68 1.68 -4.52 -6.64
N ASP A 69 1.56 -5.79 -6.25
CA ASP A 69 1.17 -6.22 -4.91
C ASP A 69 2.47 -6.50 -4.14
N LEU A 70 2.86 -5.52 -3.31
CA LEU A 70 4.12 -5.56 -2.56
C LEU A 70 3.92 -6.35 -1.28
N LEU A 71 4.73 -7.40 -1.09
CA LEU A 71 4.62 -8.36 0.01
C LEU A 71 3.24 -9.05 0.04
N PRO A 72 2.87 -9.78 -1.02
CA PRO A 72 1.49 -10.23 -1.30
C PRO A 72 0.96 -11.30 -0.32
N GLY A 73 1.83 -11.86 0.53
CA GLY A 73 1.48 -12.98 1.42
C GLY A 73 0.98 -14.18 0.63
N GLY A 74 -0.23 -14.66 0.95
CA GLY A 74 -0.88 -15.77 0.22
C GLY A 74 -1.64 -15.35 -1.04
N GLY A 75 -1.49 -14.09 -1.50
CA GLY A 75 -2.04 -13.60 -2.76
C GLY A 75 -3.52 -13.20 -2.72
N TYR A 76 -4.04 -12.80 -1.56
CA TYR A 76 -5.42 -12.34 -1.43
C TYR A 76 -5.75 -11.21 -2.40
N PHE A 77 -4.99 -10.11 -2.35
CA PHE A 77 -5.18 -8.99 -3.27
C PHE A 77 -4.64 -9.29 -4.66
N THR A 78 -3.59 -10.07 -4.78
CA THR A 78 -3.02 -10.49 -6.08
C THR A 78 -4.06 -11.10 -7.00
N ARG A 79 -4.93 -12.02 -6.49
CA ARG A 79 -6.03 -12.62 -7.25
C ARG A 79 -7.03 -11.58 -7.75
N ILE A 80 -7.46 -10.71 -6.84
CA ILE A 80 -8.43 -9.66 -7.12
C ILE A 80 -7.87 -8.67 -8.15
N PHE A 81 -6.61 -8.25 -7.97
CA PHE A 81 -5.95 -7.33 -8.91
C PHE A 81 -5.78 -7.96 -10.29
N ALA A 82 -5.34 -9.22 -10.37
CA ALA A 82 -5.19 -9.92 -11.65
C ALA A 82 -6.51 -9.99 -12.43
N LYS A 83 -7.61 -10.22 -11.73
CA LYS A 83 -8.96 -10.20 -12.33
C LYS A 83 -9.39 -8.79 -12.74
N ALA A 84 -9.18 -7.80 -11.86
CA ALA A 84 -9.62 -6.42 -12.08
C ALA A 84 -8.89 -5.73 -13.24
N VAL A 85 -7.58 -5.95 -13.39
CA VAL A 85 -6.82 -5.36 -14.50
C VAL A 85 -7.07 -6.07 -15.83
N GLY A 86 -7.57 -7.30 -15.81
CA GLY A 86 -7.93 -8.07 -17.01
C GLY A 86 -6.72 -8.46 -17.89
N PRO A 87 -6.96 -9.03 -19.10
CA PRO A 87 -5.90 -9.59 -19.93
C PRO A 87 -4.92 -8.56 -20.50
N ASN A 88 -5.33 -7.31 -20.62
CA ASN A 88 -4.49 -6.20 -21.11
C ASN A 88 -3.72 -5.48 -19.98
N GLY A 89 -4.00 -5.82 -18.72
CA GLY A 89 -3.27 -5.33 -17.56
C GLY A 89 -2.18 -6.30 -17.12
N ARG A 90 -1.42 -5.91 -16.10
CA ARG A 90 -0.36 -6.74 -15.53
C ARG A 90 -0.34 -6.60 -14.00
N VAL A 91 -0.16 -7.70 -13.29
CA VAL A 91 0.11 -7.71 -11.86
C VAL A 91 1.48 -8.31 -11.60
N TYR A 92 2.24 -7.69 -10.72
CA TYR A 92 3.47 -8.24 -10.18
C TYR A 92 3.29 -8.47 -8.68
N ALA A 93 3.41 -9.72 -8.25
CA ALA A 93 3.55 -10.09 -6.85
C ALA A 93 5.03 -9.94 -6.47
N TYR A 94 5.38 -8.93 -5.69
CA TYR A 94 6.76 -8.61 -5.35
C TYR A 94 7.09 -9.08 -3.93
N PHE A 95 8.03 -10.00 -3.82
CA PHE A 95 8.56 -10.53 -2.56
C PHE A 95 9.88 -9.86 -2.23
N GLY A 96 9.99 -9.28 -1.03
CA GLY A 96 11.25 -8.76 -0.51
C GLY A 96 12.18 -9.89 -0.08
N THR A 97 13.49 -9.72 -0.29
CA THR A 97 14.49 -10.76 0.05
C THR A 97 14.35 -11.26 1.50
N GLN A 98 14.25 -10.35 2.47
CA GLN A 98 14.09 -10.71 3.89
C GLN A 98 12.76 -11.39 4.18
N TYR A 99 11.72 -11.02 3.44
CA TYR A 99 10.42 -11.67 3.53
C TYR A 99 10.46 -13.10 2.99
N ASP A 100 11.15 -13.31 1.86
CA ASP A 100 11.39 -14.64 1.29
C ASP A 100 12.15 -15.56 2.26
N GLU A 101 13.23 -15.04 2.86
CA GLU A 101 14.02 -15.76 3.86
C GLU A 101 13.17 -16.16 5.06
N ARG A 102 12.32 -15.24 5.56
CA ARG A 102 11.37 -15.52 6.65
C ARG A 102 10.36 -16.59 6.26
N LEU A 103 9.77 -16.53 5.07
CA LEU A 103 8.83 -17.54 4.60
C LEU A 103 9.50 -18.90 4.49
N LYS A 104 10.70 -18.99 3.91
CA LYS A 104 11.47 -20.23 3.76
C LYS A 104 11.85 -20.83 5.12
N SER A 105 12.22 -20.01 6.10
CA SER A 105 12.50 -20.48 7.46
C SER A 105 11.27 -21.08 8.16
N GLN A 106 10.07 -20.71 7.72
CA GLN A 106 8.78 -21.26 8.18
C GLN A 106 8.30 -22.46 7.33
N GLY A 107 9.14 -22.99 6.43
CA GLY A 107 8.78 -24.07 5.51
C GLY A 107 7.80 -23.65 4.41
N ARG A 108 7.68 -22.34 4.15
CA ARG A 108 6.79 -21.76 3.13
C ARG A 108 7.62 -21.19 1.99
N ASP A 109 7.50 -21.77 0.81
CA ASP A 109 8.17 -21.26 -0.38
C ASP A 109 7.28 -20.22 -1.09
N PRO A 110 7.75 -18.98 -1.30
CA PRO A 110 7.01 -17.95 -2.03
C PRO A 110 6.58 -18.37 -3.44
N ASP A 111 7.44 -19.08 -4.17
CA ASP A 111 7.11 -19.58 -5.51
C ASP A 111 5.96 -20.58 -5.48
N ASN A 112 5.96 -21.49 -4.50
CA ASN A 112 4.87 -22.46 -4.31
C ASN A 112 3.57 -21.75 -3.93
N LEU A 113 3.62 -20.69 -3.12
CA LEU A 113 2.44 -19.87 -2.77
C LEU A 113 1.81 -19.23 -4.01
N MET A 114 2.63 -18.88 -5.01
CA MET A 114 2.17 -18.21 -6.23
C MET A 114 1.96 -19.17 -7.41
N ALA A 115 2.36 -20.42 -7.32
CA ALA A 115 2.33 -21.37 -8.44
C ALA A 115 0.92 -21.53 -9.03
N ASP A 116 -0.08 -21.72 -8.19
CA ASP A 116 -1.48 -21.87 -8.63
C ASP A 116 -2.02 -20.58 -9.25
N LEU A 117 -1.67 -19.45 -8.67
CA LEU A 117 -2.08 -18.14 -9.18
C LEU A 117 -1.48 -17.89 -10.58
N LYS A 118 -0.19 -18.22 -10.77
CA LYS A 118 0.47 -18.09 -12.10
C LYS A 118 -0.16 -19.00 -13.15
N ARG A 119 -0.66 -20.17 -12.76
CA ARG A 119 -1.39 -21.06 -13.68
C ARG A 119 -2.75 -20.47 -14.07
N THR A 120 -3.46 -19.86 -13.12
CA THR A 120 -4.79 -19.29 -13.29
C THR A 120 -4.74 -17.95 -14.02
N TYR A 121 -3.86 -17.04 -13.59
CA TYR A 121 -3.80 -15.66 -14.08
C TYR A 121 -2.56 -15.46 -14.98
N LYS A 122 -2.75 -15.47 -16.30
CA LYS A 122 -1.66 -15.31 -17.28
C LYS A 122 -1.02 -13.90 -17.26
N ASN A 123 -1.72 -12.95 -16.70
CA ASN A 123 -1.26 -11.57 -16.49
C ASN A 123 -0.53 -11.36 -15.14
N LEU A 124 -0.20 -12.45 -14.40
CA LEU A 124 0.57 -12.39 -13.17
C LEU A 124 2.06 -12.70 -13.42
N GLY A 125 2.94 -11.86 -12.87
CA GLY A 125 4.37 -12.10 -12.71
C GLY A 125 4.75 -12.17 -11.24
N VAL A 126 5.78 -12.94 -10.89
CA VAL A 126 6.36 -12.97 -9.55
C VAL A 126 7.76 -12.38 -9.63
N ILE A 127 8.11 -11.52 -8.70
CA ILE A 127 9.42 -10.86 -8.61
C ILE A 127 9.96 -11.08 -7.20
N HIS A 128 11.22 -11.45 -7.11
CA HIS A 128 12.00 -11.54 -5.88
C HIS A 128 13.15 -10.55 -5.94
N GLY A 129 13.36 -9.79 -4.87
CA GLY A 129 14.45 -8.85 -4.83
C GLY A 129 14.46 -7.98 -3.56
N PRO A 130 15.55 -7.23 -3.31
CA PRO A 130 15.63 -6.35 -2.16
C PRO A 130 14.63 -5.19 -2.30
N LEU A 131 13.96 -4.81 -1.19
CA LEU A 131 13.02 -3.68 -1.21
C LEU A 131 13.73 -2.35 -1.45
N THR A 132 14.95 -2.17 -0.94
CA THR A 132 15.78 -0.96 -1.19
C THR A 132 16.24 -0.85 -2.64
N GLY A 133 16.28 -1.98 -3.37
CA GLY A 133 16.53 -2.08 -4.80
C GLY A 133 15.28 -2.38 -5.62
N PHE A 134 14.09 -2.04 -5.11
CA PHE A 134 12.82 -2.32 -5.77
C PHE A 134 12.83 -1.87 -7.24
N VAL A 135 12.60 -2.83 -8.12
CA VAL A 135 12.57 -2.60 -9.58
C VAL A 135 11.53 -3.52 -10.22
N THR A 136 10.90 -3.02 -11.26
CA THR A 136 9.89 -3.76 -12.04
C THR A 136 10.30 -3.79 -13.51
N PRO A 137 9.88 -4.82 -14.30
CA PRO A 137 10.23 -4.93 -15.71
C PRO A 137 9.77 -3.76 -16.58
N GLN A 138 8.80 -2.99 -16.11
CA GLN A 138 8.26 -1.78 -16.74
C GLN A 138 7.75 -0.81 -15.68
N PRO A 139 7.65 0.50 -15.98
CA PRO A 139 7.01 1.44 -15.06
C PRO A 139 5.56 1.04 -14.76
N VAL A 140 5.16 1.18 -13.50
CA VAL A 140 3.86 0.70 -13.01
C VAL A 140 2.89 1.86 -12.71
N ASP A 141 1.59 1.58 -12.78
CA ASP A 141 0.55 2.56 -12.47
C ASP A 141 0.28 2.65 -10.97
N VAL A 142 0.34 1.51 -10.26
CA VAL A 142 0.04 1.41 -8.83
C VAL A 142 1.03 0.46 -8.17
N VAL A 143 1.59 0.89 -7.03
CA VAL A 143 2.21 0.00 -6.04
C VAL A 143 1.28 -0.03 -4.84
N TRP A 144 0.87 -1.23 -4.44
CA TRP A 144 -0.02 -1.50 -3.32
C TRP A 144 0.73 -2.27 -2.24
N THR A 145 0.60 -1.87 -0.98
CA THR A 145 1.02 -2.66 0.18
C THR A 145 -0.08 -2.69 1.23
N SER A 146 -0.31 -3.84 1.85
CA SER A 146 -1.38 -4.04 2.81
C SER A 146 -0.89 -4.83 4.01
N LEU A 147 -0.91 -4.18 5.19
CA LEU A 147 -0.55 -4.76 6.48
C LEU A 147 0.90 -5.28 6.52
N ASN A 148 1.81 -4.57 5.87
CA ASN A 148 3.23 -4.91 5.77
C ASN A 148 4.16 -3.70 5.86
N TYR A 149 3.65 -2.45 5.78
CA TYR A 149 4.53 -1.28 5.83
C TYR A 149 5.22 -1.17 7.19
N HIS A 150 4.51 -1.48 8.28
CA HIS A 150 5.11 -1.56 9.62
C HIS A 150 6.22 -2.63 9.71
N ASP A 151 6.10 -3.75 8.99
CA ASP A 151 7.11 -4.81 8.98
C ASP A 151 8.43 -4.36 8.34
N ILE A 152 8.40 -3.39 7.40
CA ILE A 152 9.63 -2.84 6.80
C ILE A 152 10.49 -2.12 7.85
N HIS A 153 9.90 -1.62 8.92
CA HIS A 153 10.58 -1.02 10.07
C HIS A 153 11.20 -2.02 11.04
N ASN A 154 11.02 -3.33 10.82
CA ASN A 154 11.59 -4.34 11.69
C ASN A 154 13.12 -4.26 11.67
N ARG A 155 13.71 -4.02 12.83
CA ARG A 155 15.17 -3.85 12.99
C ARG A 155 15.96 -5.04 12.46
N SER A 156 15.39 -6.25 12.55
CA SER A 156 16.05 -7.46 12.02
C SER A 156 16.26 -7.43 10.51
N TYR A 157 15.49 -6.63 9.77
CA TYR A 157 15.65 -6.51 8.32
C TYR A 157 16.73 -5.49 7.91
N ASN A 158 17.16 -4.64 8.83
CA ASN A 158 18.20 -3.65 8.60
C ASN A 158 18.02 -2.86 7.28
N MET A 159 16.79 -2.38 7.05
CA MET A 159 16.42 -1.62 5.86
C MET A 159 16.19 -0.15 6.19
N ASP A 160 16.61 0.74 5.30
CA ASP A 160 16.22 2.14 5.35
C ASP A 160 14.91 2.33 4.58
N ILE A 161 13.84 2.69 5.27
CA ILE A 161 12.53 2.96 4.67
C ILE A 161 12.57 4.06 3.62
N HIS A 162 13.46 5.03 3.76
CA HIS A 162 13.63 6.09 2.77
C HIS A 162 14.13 5.55 1.43
N ASP A 163 15.09 4.62 1.46
CA ASP A 163 15.59 3.96 0.26
C ASP A 163 14.53 3.08 -0.38
N VAL A 164 13.73 2.35 0.41
CA VAL A 164 12.57 1.59 -0.08
C VAL A 164 11.57 2.50 -0.78
N ASN A 165 11.14 3.56 -0.12
CA ASN A 165 10.17 4.51 -0.69
C ASN A 165 10.69 5.20 -1.94
N LYS A 166 12.00 5.55 -1.98
CA LYS A 166 12.65 6.10 -3.20
C LYS A 166 12.70 5.10 -4.35
N ALA A 167 12.99 3.84 -4.08
CA ALA A 167 13.02 2.81 -5.10
C ALA A 167 11.62 2.57 -5.70
N ILE A 168 10.58 2.56 -4.85
CA ILE A 168 9.17 2.51 -5.28
C ILE A 168 8.82 3.74 -6.12
N PHE A 169 9.22 4.94 -5.66
CA PHE A 169 8.99 6.18 -6.40
C PHE A 169 9.59 6.14 -7.82
N LYS A 170 10.79 5.61 -7.97
CA LYS A 170 11.45 5.48 -9.28
C LYS A 170 10.67 4.55 -10.22
N SER A 171 10.14 3.44 -9.73
CA SER A 171 9.43 2.43 -10.53
C SER A 171 8.03 2.84 -10.95
N LEU A 172 7.43 3.84 -10.30
CA LEU A 172 6.12 4.36 -10.68
C LEU A 172 6.21 5.27 -11.91
N LYS A 173 5.18 5.18 -12.77
CA LYS A 173 4.94 6.18 -13.83
C LYS A 173 4.73 7.57 -13.22
N PRO A 174 5.08 8.67 -13.90
CA PRO A 174 4.59 10.00 -13.51
C PRO A 174 3.07 10.00 -13.40
N GLY A 175 2.54 10.47 -12.26
CA GLY A 175 1.10 10.41 -11.93
C GLY A 175 0.62 9.06 -11.39
N GLY A 176 1.48 8.06 -11.27
CA GLY A 176 1.18 6.77 -10.65
C GLY A 176 1.02 6.88 -9.13
N PHE A 177 0.45 5.84 -8.53
CA PHE A 177 0.06 5.86 -7.12
C PHE A 177 0.81 4.83 -6.28
N TYR A 178 1.21 5.22 -5.08
CA TYR A 178 1.60 4.34 -4.00
C TYR A 178 0.46 4.32 -2.97
N VAL A 179 -0.12 3.15 -2.75
CA VAL A 179 -1.24 2.95 -1.82
C VAL A 179 -0.75 2.12 -0.64
N ILE A 180 -0.87 2.69 0.54
CA ILE A 180 -0.43 2.08 1.79
C ILE A 180 -1.65 1.90 2.69
N LEU A 181 -1.90 0.64 3.05
CA LEU A 181 -2.90 0.21 4.00
C LEU A 181 -2.20 -0.47 5.15
N ASP A 182 -2.39 -0.01 6.39
CA ASP A 182 -1.78 -0.68 7.54
C ASP A 182 -2.56 -0.48 8.85
N HIS A 183 -2.16 -1.22 9.88
CA HIS A 183 -2.72 -1.14 11.23
C HIS A 183 -2.36 0.19 11.89
N THR A 184 -3.37 0.94 12.32
CA THR A 184 -3.18 2.23 12.98
C THR A 184 -2.63 2.03 14.40
N ALA A 185 -1.54 2.71 14.71
CA ALA A 185 -1.07 2.92 16.07
C ALA A 185 -1.64 4.22 16.65
N ALA A 186 -1.76 4.32 17.95
CA ALA A 186 -1.99 5.60 18.61
C ALA A 186 -0.83 6.57 18.32
N GLU A 187 -1.11 7.84 18.02
CA GLU A 187 -0.06 8.82 17.73
C GLU A 187 0.88 9.07 18.91
N SER A 188 0.44 8.78 20.15
CA SER A 188 1.25 8.82 21.37
C SER A 188 2.14 7.58 21.58
N ALA A 189 2.05 6.55 20.72
CA ALA A 189 2.83 5.33 20.87
C ALA A 189 4.34 5.58 20.71
N GLY A 190 5.16 4.74 21.34
CA GLY A 190 6.61 4.77 21.19
C GLY A 190 7.10 4.40 19.80
N ASP A 191 8.39 4.55 19.55
CA ASP A 191 8.99 4.25 18.23
C ASP A 191 9.14 2.75 17.95
N ASP A 192 9.01 1.91 19.00
CA ASP A 192 9.05 0.45 18.91
C ASP A 192 7.68 -0.19 18.61
N VAL A 193 6.66 0.61 18.39
CA VAL A 193 5.27 0.16 18.17
C VAL A 193 5.14 -0.80 16.98
N THR A 194 5.99 -0.67 15.98
CA THR A 194 6.01 -1.56 14.81
C THR A 194 6.41 -2.99 15.18
N GLU A 195 7.36 -3.14 16.10
CA GLU A 195 7.83 -4.45 16.56
C GLU A 195 6.95 -5.04 17.67
N THR A 196 6.48 -4.20 18.58
CA THR A 196 5.74 -4.63 19.78
C THR A 196 4.27 -4.90 19.49
N LEU A 197 3.60 -4.02 18.74
CA LEU A 197 2.17 -4.10 18.46
C LEU A 197 1.85 -4.49 17.02
N HIS A 198 2.81 -4.53 16.11
CA HIS A 198 2.61 -4.66 14.65
C HIS A 198 1.65 -3.58 14.11
N ARG A 199 1.93 -2.33 14.48
CA ARG A 199 1.17 -1.15 14.09
C ARG A 199 2.13 -0.03 13.71
N ILE A 200 1.63 0.98 12.98
CA ILE A 200 2.42 2.16 12.65
C ILE A 200 1.56 3.43 12.77
N LYS A 201 2.20 4.53 13.19
CA LYS A 201 1.56 5.86 13.25
C LYS A 201 1.28 6.37 11.85
N VAL A 202 0.10 6.91 11.62
CA VAL A 202 -0.28 7.51 10.34
C VAL A 202 0.65 8.67 9.98
N SER A 203 1.00 9.49 10.97
CA SER A 203 1.94 10.61 10.80
C SER A 203 3.34 10.17 10.34
N THR A 204 3.84 9.04 10.82
CA THR A 204 5.13 8.46 10.40
C THR A 204 5.09 8.10 8.91
N VAL A 205 4.07 7.35 8.47
CA VAL A 205 3.93 6.93 7.07
C VAL A 205 3.82 8.12 6.13
N LYS A 206 3.03 9.14 6.51
CA LYS A 206 2.91 10.39 5.72
C LYS A 206 4.27 11.05 5.54
N LYS A 207 4.99 11.28 6.64
CA LYS A 207 6.31 11.92 6.64
C LYS A 207 7.32 11.17 5.76
N GLU A 208 7.36 9.86 5.86
CA GLU A 208 8.32 9.02 5.12
C GLU A 208 8.04 8.96 3.62
N ALA A 209 6.77 8.82 3.23
CA ALA A 209 6.39 8.84 1.83
C ALA A 209 6.63 10.22 1.19
N GLU A 210 6.29 11.30 1.89
CA GLU A 210 6.52 12.66 1.43
C GLU A 210 8.02 12.98 1.31
N ALA A 211 8.86 12.50 2.23
CA ALA A 211 10.32 12.65 2.16
C ALA A 211 10.92 11.94 0.93
N ALA A 212 10.27 10.90 0.40
CA ALA A 212 10.68 10.24 -0.84
C ALA A 212 10.19 10.98 -2.12
N GLY A 213 9.39 12.05 -1.98
CA GLY A 213 8.91 12.89 -3.07
C GLY A 213 7.44 12.66 -3.47
N PHE A 214 6.75 11.79 -2.78
CA PHE A 214 5.31 11.57 -2.99
C PHE A 214 4.47 12.75 -2.48
N ARG A 215 3.24 12.86 -3.00
CA ARG A 215 2.21 13.77 -2.49
C ARG A 215 1.02 12.96 -2.01
N LEU A 216 0.58 13.17 -0.79
CA LEU A 216 -0.68 12.61 -0.30
C LEU A 216 -1.85 13.21 -1.10
N VAL A 217 -2.69 12.34 -1.69
CA VAL A 217 -3.82 12.78 -2.54
C VAL A 217 -5.18 12.25 -2.06
N ALA A 218 -5.18 11.20 -1.22
CA ALA A 218 -6.42 10.73 -0.58
C ALA A 218 -6.09 9.98 0.71
N GLU A 219 -7.02 10.07 1.65
CA GLU A 219 -7.13 9.22 2.84
C GLU A 219 -8.48 8.51 2.80
N GLY A 220 -8.55 7.28 3.26
CA GLY A 220 -9.78 6.51 3.31
C GLY A 220 -10.05 5.98 4.71
N ASP A 221 -11.33 5.85 5.04
CA ASP A 221 -11.85 5.41 6.33
C ASP A 221 -12.64 4.09 6.26
N ALA A 222 -12.71 3.47 5.08
CA ALA A 222 -13.49 2.25 4.87
C ALA A 222 -13.14 1.11 5.83
N LEU A 223 -11.90 1.10 6.33
CA LEU A 223 -11.40 0.11 7.29
C LEU A 223 -11.22 0.67 8.71
N HIS A 224 -11.92 1.76 9.00
CA HIS A 224 -11.97 2.30 10.37
C HIS A 224 -12.79 1.39 11.28
N HIS A 225 -12.19 0.95 12.37
CA HIS A 225 -12.81 0.13 13.40
C HIS A 225 -12.73 0.85 14.76
N PRO A 226 -13.79 1.60 15.15
CA PRO A 226 -13.74 2.45 16.35
C PRO A 226 -13.60 1.70 17.67
N GLY A 227 -13.83 0.38 17.66
CA GLY A 227 -13.60 -0.48 18.83
C GLY A 227 -12.14 -0.84 19.10
N ASP A 228 -11.22 -0.47 18.20
CA ASP A 228 -9.78 -0.68 18.35
C ASP A 228 -9.06 0.67 18.44
N ASP A 229 -8.56 1.00 19.62
CA ASP A 229 -7.89 2.25 19.94
C ASP A 229 -6.39 2.29 19.52
N GLY A 230 -5.89 1.21 18.91
CA GLY A 230 -4.51 1.13 18.44
C GLY A 230 -3.48 0.83 19.52
N THR A 231 -3.89 0.44 20.73
CA THR A 231 -2.99 0.18 21.87
C THR A 231 -2.69 -1.31 22.08
N LYS A 232 -3.46 -2.22 21.48
CA LYS A 232 -3.29 -3.66 21.57
C LYS A 232 -2.50 -4.21 20.39
N ARG A 233 -1.80 -5.32 20.64
CA ARG A 233 -1.16 -6.08 19.57
C ARG A 233 -2.21 -6.62 18.60
N VAL A 234 -1.99 -6.51 17.28
CA VAL A 234 -2.97 -6.88 16.24
C VAL A 234 -3.40 -8.34 16.23
N PHE A 235 -2.67 -9.20 16.94
CA PHE A 235 -2.95 -10.64 17.04
C PHE A 235 -3.83 -11.01 18.24
N GLU A 236 -4.20 -10.05 19.10
CA GLU A 236 -5.10 -10.31 20.23
C GLU A 236 -6.45 -10.81 19.73
N ASN A 237 -7.01 -11.84 20.38
CA ASN A 237 -8.17 -12.57 19.90
C ASN A 237 -9.42 -11.70 19.73
N ASP A 238 -9.58 -10.67 20.56
CA ASP A 238 -10.73 -9.77 20.57
C ASP A 238 -10.76 -8.78 19.40
N ILE A 239 -9.58 -8.49 18.83
CA ILE A 239 -9.44 -7.51 17.73
C ILE A 239 -8.87 -8.12 16.44
N ARG A 240 -8.41 -9.37 16.47
CA ARG A 240 -7.79 -10.00 15.29
C ARG A 240 -8.72 -10.00 14.09
N GLY A 241 -8.25 -9.42 12.97
CA GLY A 241 -9.03 -9.24 11.76
C GLY A 241 -10.03 -8.08 11.80
N LYS A 242 -10.13 -7.35 12.92
CA LYS A 242 -11.00 -6.18 13.14
C LYS A 242 -10.23 -4.98 13.69
N THR A 243 -8.93 -4.95 13.46
CA THR A 243 -8.08 -3.83 13.87
C THR A 243 -8.42 -2.58 13.10
N ASN A 244 -8.28 -1.42 13.73
CA ASN A 244 -8.37 -0.13 13.06
C ASN A 244 -7.22 0.00 12.05
N GLN A 245 -7.55 0.35 10.79
CA GLN A 245 -6.58 0.46 9.71
C GLN A 245 -6.76 1.78 8.99
N PHE A 246 -5.65 2.41 8.63
CA PHE A 246 -5.64 3.58 7.77
C PHE A 246 -5.45 3.17 6.30
N MET A 247 -5.88 4.05 5.42
CA MET A 247 -5.70 3.94 3.99
C MET A 247 -5.12 5.26 3.47
N LEU A 248 -3.91 5.22 2.93
CA LEU A 248 -3.24 6.40 2.37
C LEU A 248 -2.94 6.17 0.89
N LYS A 249 -3.27 7.15 0.05
CA LYS A 249 -2.96 7.15 -1.36
C LYS A 249 -2.02 8.31 -1.68
N PHE A 250 -0.83 7.97 -2.08
CA PHE A 250 0.19 8.93 -2.49
C PHE A 250 0.34 8.92 -4.01
N GLN A 251 0.64 10.07 -4.59
CA GLN A 251 0.88 10.21 -6.02
C GLN A 251 2.34 10.61 -6.27
N LYS A 252 2.97 9.96 -7.25
CA LYS A 252 4.18 10.48 -7.86
C LYS A 252 3.80 11.69 -8.72
N PRO A 253 4.35 12.90 -8.49
CA PRO A 253 4.07 14.06 -9.33
C PRO A 253 4.29 13.77 -10.81
N ARG A 254 3.53 14.46 -11.67
CA ARG A 254 3.64 14.30 -13.13
C ARG A 254 4.89 14.99 -13.70
N ARG A 255 5.49 15.90 -12.91
CA ARG A 255 6.73 16.62 -13.24
C ARG A 255 7.54 16.83 -11.97
#